data_1ed02b7b7034331e74608c39f99b5c54
#
_entry.id   1ed02b7b7034331e74608c39f99b5c54
#
_cell.length_a   1.000
_cell.length_b   1.000
_cell.length_c   1.000
_cell.angle_alpha   90.00
_cell.angle_beta   90.00
_cell.angle_gamma   90.00
#
_symmetry.space_group_name_H-M   'P 1'
#
loop_
_entity.id
_entity.type
_entity.pdbx_description
1 polymer ?
#
loop_
_entity_poly.entity_id
_entity_poly.type
_entity_poly.pdbx_seq_one_letter_code
_entity_poly.pdbx_strand_id
1 'polypeptide(L)'
;MLVGNAIERFYYFLRGSGGTGDIMAEATNSDLDGDLNAMYRLFWENGTDHIKAASLRPTLSSKEIKIQPKSNDVAGLQLADLLASTCFSHCKKIYAEGDDYDEFAMRVAHLMETEKFYRSRHGNPHGYGRVWRPKG
;
A
#
# COMPACT_ATOMS: atom_id res chain seq x y z
N MET A 1 7.06 4.81 9.23
CA MET A 1 5.71 4.36 9.39
C MET A 1 5.07 3.95 8.09
N LEU A 2 5.18 2.66 7.76
CA LEU A 2 4.73 2.13 6.46
C LEU A 2 3.21 2.21 6.30
N VAL A 3 2.44 1.92 7.36
CA VAL A 3 0.96 1.92 7.31
C VAL A 3 0.41 3.32 7.02
N GLY A 4 0.93 4.36 7.66
CA GLY A 4 0.51 5.74 7.39
C GLY A 4 0.74 6.14 5.94
N ASN A 5 1.91 5.82 5.38
CA ASN A 5 2.18 6.07 3.96
C ASN A 5 1.22 5.32 3.03
N ALA A 6 0.88 4.07 3.34
CA ALA A 6 -0.06 3.29 2.54
C ALA A 6 -1.48 3.93 2.57
N ILE A 7 -1.93 4.34 3.76
CA ILE A 7 -3.21 5.04 3.94
C ILE A 7 -3.23 6.35 3.14
N GLU A 8 -2.17 7.15 3.21
CA GLU A 8 -2.08 8.41 2.45
C GLU A 8 -2.14 8.19 0.93
N ARG A 9 -1.41 7.19 0.43
CA ARG A 9 -1.44 6.86 -1.01
C ARG A 9 -2.80 6.39 -1.46
N PHE A 10 -3.45 5.54 -0.65
CA PHE A 10 -4.81 5.09 -0.94
C PHE A 10 -5.82 6.24 -0.90
N TYR A 11 -5.71 7.14 0.08
CA TYR A 11 -6.52 8.35 0.16
C TYR A 11 -6.40 9.21 -1.11
N TYR A 12 -5.17 9.51 -1.56
CA TYR A 12 -4.98 10.32 -2.76
C TYR A 12 -5.51 9.64 -4.02
N PHE A 13 -5.36 8.32 -4.12
CA PHE A 13 -5.95 7.54 -5.20
C PHE A 13 -7.48 7.65 -5.22
N LEU A 14 -8.12 7.40 -4.10
CA LEU A 14 -9.58 7.48 -3.98
C LEU A 14 -10.10 8.89 -4.25
N ARG A 15 -9.43 9.90 -3.71
CA ARG A 15 -9.79 11.29 -3.95
C ARG A 15 -9.67 11.68 -5.43
N GLY A 16 -8.64 11.20 -6.10
CA GLY A 16 -8.43 11.45 -7.54
C GLY A 16 -9.48 10.77 -8.42
N SER A 17 -10.00 9.63 -8.00
CA SER A 17 -11.08 8.90 -8.69
C SER A 17 -12.50 9.32 -8.28
N GLY A 18 -12.62 10.18 -7.26
CA GLY A 18 -13.94 10.57 -6.71
C GLY A 18 -14.64 9.44 -5.95
N GLY A 19 -13.88 8.42 -5.50
CA GLY A 19 -14.41 7.22 -4.86
C GLY A 19 -14.21 7.17 -3.34
N THR A 20 -14.83 6.17 -2.73
CA THR A 20 -14.59 5.72 -1.36
C THR A 20 -14.08 4.29 -1.38
N GLY A 21 -13.40 3.85 -0.32
CA GLY A 21 -12.87 2.49 -0.28
C GLY A 21 -12.57 2.00 1.12
N ASP A 22 -12.38 0.70 1.22
CA ASP A 22 -11.96 0.01 2.44
C ASP A 22 -10.56 -0.57 2.27
N ILE A 23 -9.88 -0.76 3.40
CA ILE A 23 -8.63 -1.50 3.45
C ILE A 23 -8.92 -2.93 3.92
N MET A 24 -8.34 -3.89 3.22
CA MET A 24 -8.42 -5.31 3.55
C MET A 24 -7.01 -5.86 3.72
N ALA A 25 -6.83 -6.77 4.67
CA ALA A 25 -5.59 -7.48 4.89
C ALA A 25 -5.84 -8.98 5.11
N GLU A 26 -4.86 -9.81 4.78
CA GLU A 26 -4.87 -11.23 5.13
C GLU A 26 -4.51 -11.38 6.60
N ALA A 27 -5.23 -12.23 7.32
CA ALA A 27 -4.96 -12.57 8.72
C ALA A 27 -3.58 -13.23 8.85
N THR A 28 -2.82 -12.80 9.83
CA THR A 28 -1.52 -13.40 10.18
C THR A 28 -1.57 -14.12 11.51
N ASN A 29 -1.67 -13.38 12.60
CA ASN A 29 -1.96 -13.85 13.94
C ASN A 29 -2.71 -12.77 14.73
N SER A 30 -3.38 -13.17 15.80
CA SER A 30 -4.27 -12.30 16.58
C SER A 30 -3.59 -11.02 17.08
N ASP A 31 -2.33 -11.11 17.48
CA ASP A 31 -1.61 -9.98 18.08
C ASP A 31 -1.23 -8.95 17.01
N LEU A 32 -0.64 -9.40 15.91
CA LEU A 32 -0.29 -8.53 14.78
C LEU A 32 -1.53 -7.93 14.11
N ASP A 33 -2.59 -8.71 13.97
CA ASP A 33 -3.86 -8.24 13.41
C ASP A 33 -4.51 -7.19 14.31
N GLY A 34 -4.42 -7.39 15.63
CA GLY A 34 -4.85 -6.43 16.64
C GLY A 34 -4.05 -5.12 16.60
N ASP A 35 -2.73 -5.22 16.54
CA ASP A 35 -1.82 -4.06 16.43
C ASP A 35 -2.06 -3.27 15.14
N LEU A 36 -2.27 -3.97 14.02
CA LEU A 36 -2.57 -3.34 12.73
C LEU A 36 -3.89 -2.55 12.79
N ASN A 37 -4.93 -3.15 13.36
CA ASN A 37 -6.22 -2.46 13.55
C ASN A 37 -6.13 -1.29 14.52
N ALA A 38 -5.41 -1.45 15.64
CA ALA A 38 -5.19 -0.37 16.60
C ALA A 38 -4.47 0.82 15.93
N MET A 39 -3.42 0.55 15.17
CA MET A 39 -2.69 1.58 14.42
C MET A 39 -3.58 2.26 13.38
N TYR A 40 -4.38 1.51 12.65
CA TYR A 40 -5.30 2.08 11.67
C TYR A 40 -6.35 2.99 12.31
N ARG A 41 -6.90 2.59 13.46
CA ARG A 41 -7.85 3.41 14.23
C ARG A 41 -7.24 4.75 14.68
N LEU A 42 -5.96 4.75 15.09
CA LEU A 42 -5.26 6.00 15.42
C LEU A 42 -5.22 6.95 14.23
N PHE A 43 -4.94 6.47 13.05
CA PHE A 43 -4.99 7.29 11.82
C PHE A 43 -6.41 7.74 11.48
N TRP A 44 -7.39 6.86 11.65
CA TRP A 44 -8.79 7.23 11.45
C TRP A 44 -9.25 8.36 12.38
N GLU A 45 -8.82 8.33 13.63
CA GLU A 45 -9.21 9.30 14.66
C GLU A 45 -8.46 10.62 14.56
N ASN A 46 -7.15 10.55 14.29
CA ASN A 46 -6.26 11.70 14.37
C ASN A 46 -5.78 12.22 13.00
N GLY A 47 -5.93 11.44 11.94
CA GLY A 47 -5.32 11.71 10.64
C GLY A 47 -3.89 11.17 10.58
N THR A 48 -3.21 11.50 9.49
CA THR A 48 -1.78 11.22 9.26
C THR A 48 -0.97 12.51 9.36
N ASP A 49 0.34 12.43 9.14
CA ASP A 49 1.23 13.61 9.14
C ASP A 49 0.80 14.66 8.10
N HIS A 50 0.12 14.23 7.03
CA HIS A 50 -0.23 15.09 5.89
C HIS A 50 -1.73 15.21 5.63
N ILE A 51 -2.57 14.37 6.25
CA ILE A 51 -4.01 14.30 5.98
C ILE A 51 -4.79 14.39 7.30
N LYS A 52 -5.63 15.41 7.42
CA LYS A 52 -6.51 15.56 8.59
C LYS A 52 -7.56 14.47 8.64
N ALA A 53 -7.93 14.01 9.84
CA ALA A 53 -8.97 12.99 10.06
C ALA A 53 -10.31 13.35 9.39
N ALA A 54 -10.69 14.63 9.42
CA ALA A 54 -11.92 15.11 8.78
C ALA A 54 -11.95 14.93 7.27
N SER A 55 -10.77 14.88 6.62
CA SER A 55 -10.65 14.60 5.19
C SER A 55 -10.55 13.10 4.90
N LEU A 56 -9.94 12.35 5.81
CA LEU A 56 -9.71 10.91 5.67
C LEU A 56 -11.00 10.11 5.80
N ARG A 57 -11.81 10.40 6.83
CA ARG A 57 -13.03 9.65 7.17
C ARG A 57 -14.09 9.57 6.06
N PRO A 58 -14.39 10.62 5.30
CA PRO A 58 -15.35 10.50 4.20
C PRO A 58 -14.86 9.64 3.04
N THR A 59 -13.55 9.45 2.93
CA THR A 59 -12.91 8.72 1.83
C THR A 59 -12.74 7.23 2.15
N LEU A 60 -12.49 6.91 3.42
CA LEU A 60 -12.40 5.53 3.90
C LEU A 60 -13.74 5.14 4.53
N SER A 61 -14.40 4.12 4.02
CA SER A 61 -15.75 3.72 4.43
C SER A 61 -15.81 2.94 5.74
N SER A 62 -14.67 2.50 6.29
CA SER A 62 -14.61 1.76 7.55
C SER A 62 -13.51 2.30 8.47
N LYS A 63 -13.80 2.34 9.77
CA LYS A 63 -12.83 2.66 10.84
C LYS A 63 -11.95 1.47 11.24
N GLU A 64 -12.09 0.34 10.58
CA GLU A 64 -11.35 -0.89 10.84
C GLU A 64 -10.87 -1.50 9.53
N ILE A 65 -9.68 -2.11 9.56
CA ILE A 65 -9.20 -2.95 8.47
C ILE A 65 -10.02 -4.23 8.47
N LYS A 66 -10.47 -4.64 7.28
CA LYS A 66 -11.16 -5.92 7.09
C LYS A 66 -10.15 -7.05 7.04
N ILE A 67 -9.91 -7.70 8.17
CA ILE A 67 -9.01 -8.86 8.27
C ILE A 67 -9.74 -10.10 7.74
N GLN A 68 -9.15 -10.77 6.76
CA GLN A 68 -9.72 -11.96 6.12
C GLN A 68 -8.81 -13.17 6.34
N PRO A 69 -9.34 -14.30 6.81
CA PRO A 69 -8.58 -15.54 6.89
C PRO A 69 -8.09 -15.96 5.49
N LYS A 70 -6.89 -16.53 5.44
CA LYS A 70 -6.30 -17.04 4.19
C LYS A 70 -7.21 -18.07 3.50
N SER A 71 -7.95 -18.85 4.29
CA SER A 71 -8.92 -19.85 3.80
C SER A 71 -10.08 -19.26 2.98
N ASN A 72 -10.32 -17.93 3.08
CA ASN A 72 -11.34 -17.26 2.29
C ASN A 72 -10.92 -17.02 0.83
N ASP A 73 -9.66 -17.26 0.52
CA ASP A 73 -9.11 -17.27 -0.85
C ASP A 73 -9.49 -16.01 -1.65
N VAL A 74 -9.33 -14.83 -1.02
CA VAL A 74 -9.73 -13.55 -1.60
C VAL A 74 -8.79 -13.19 -2.73
N ALA A 75 -9.25 -13.26 -3.97
CA ALA A 75 -8.46 -13.02 -5.18
C ALA A 75 -7.72 -11.67 -5.17
N GLY A 76 -8.34 -10.62 -4.61
CA GLY A 76 -7.69 -9.31 -4.47
C GLY A 76 -6.48 -9.32 -3.54
N LEU A 77 -6.51 -10.10 -2.46
CA LEU A 77 -5.38 -10.25 -1.54
C LEU A 77 -4.25 -11.05 -2.17
N GLN A 78 -4.56 -12.12 -2.92
CA GLN A 78 -3.57 -12.89 -3.67
C GLN A 78 -2.87 -12.05 -4.72
N LEU A 79 -3.64 -11.25 -5.47
CA LEU A 79 -3.08 -10.31 -6.44
C LEU A 79 -2.19 -9.26 -5.75
N ALA A 80 -2.62 -8.72 -4.62
CA ALA A 80 -1.84 -7.74 -3.87
C ALA A 80 -0.51 -8.32 -3.38
N ASP A 81 -0.50 -9.58 -2.90
CA ASP A 81 0.73 -10.26 -2.46
C ASP A 81 1.71 -10.48 -3.63
N LEU A 82 1.21 -10.96 -4.76
CA LEU A 82 2.01 -11.13 -5.98
C LEU A 82 2.64 -9.81 -6.43
N LEU A 83 1.87 -8.75 -6.46
CA LEU A 83 2.35 -7.43 -6.89
C LEU A 83 3.31 -6.82 -5.87
N ALA A 84 3.03 -6.96 -4.56
CA ALA A 84 3.88 -6.43 -3.50
C ALA A 84 5.27 -7.09 -3.49
N SER A 85 5.32 -8.42 -3.59
CA SER A 85 6.57 -9.18 -3.67
C SER A 85 7.42 -8.75 -4.87
N THR A 86 6.80 -8.67 -6.03
CA THR A 86 7.45 -8.28 -7.28
C THR A 86 7.96 -6.83 -7.24
N CYS A 87 7.11 -5.90 -6.79
CA CYS A 87 7.48 -4.49 -6.67
C CYS A 87 8.56 -4.27 -5.61
N PHE A 88 8.55 -5.03 -4.51
CA PHE A 88 9.60 -4.97 -3.50
C PHE A 88 10.96 -5.39 -4.06
N SER A 89 11.04 -6.51 -4.79
CA SER A 89 12.26 -6.97 -5.46
C SER A 89 12.79 -5.93 -6.44
N HIS A 90 11.91 -5.33 -7.22
CA HIS A 90 12.25 -4.24 -8.14
C HIS A 90 12.83 -3.01 -7.42
N CYS A 91 12.17 -2.55 -6.35
CA CYS A 91 12.66 -1.43 -5.55
C CYS A 91 14.01 -1.75 -4.88
N LYS A 92 14.17 -2.97 -4.37
CA LYS A 92 15.43 -3.42 -3.77
C LYS A 92 16.57 -3.38 -4.79
N LYS A 93 16.34 -3.83 -6.02
CA LYS A 93 17.34 -3.74 -7.09
C LYS A 93 17.74 -2.29 -7.41
N ILE A 94 16.78 -1.37 -7.43
CA ILE A 94 17.04 0.04 -7.77
C ILE A 94 17.79 0.78 -6.65
N TYR A 95 17.44 0.51 -5.38
CA TYR A 95 17.87 1.34 -4.26
C TYR A 95 18.89 0.69 -3.32
N ALA A 96 19.04 -0.63 -3.35
CA ALA A 96 19.81 -1.38 -2.37
C ALA A 96 20.71 -2.48 -2.97
N GLU A 97 20.99 -2.42 -4.27
CA GLU A 97 21.83 -3.40 -4.98
C GLU A 97 21.34 -4.85 -4.77
N GLY A 98 20.04 -5.05 -4.88
CA GLY A 98 19.44 -6.38 -4.79
C GLY A 98 19.82 -7.29 -5.96
N ASP A 99 19.73 -8.60 -5.74
CA ASP A 99 19.95 -9.61 -6.75
C ASP A 99 18.94 -9.50 -7.90
N ASP A 100 19.28 -10.09 -9.03
CA ASP A 100 18.33 -10.25 -10.13
C ASP A 100 17.17 -11.15 -9.69
N TYR A 101 15.98 -10.80 -10.13
CA TYR A 101 14.76 -11.57 -9.90
C TYR A 101 14.28 -12.12 -11.24
N ASP A 102 13.43 -13.15 -11.22
CA ASP A 102 13.03 -13.89 -12.40
C ASP A 102 12.39 -13.00 -13.50
N GLU A 103 12.42 -13.45 -14.73
CA GLU A 103 11.93 -12.71 -15.90
C GLU A 103 10.46 -12.30 -15.77
N PHE A 104 9.61 -13.19 -15.23
CA PHE A 104 8.19 -12.89 -15.03
C PHE A 104 8.02 -11.74 -14.04
N ALA A 105 8.72 -11.80 -12.91
CA ALA A 105 8.69 -10.74 -11.91
C ALA A 105 9.21 -9.40 -12.46
N MET A 106 10.28 -9.43 -13.29
CA MET A 106 10.76 -8.23 -13.97
C MET A 106 9.72 -7.61 -14.89
N ARG A 107 9.01 -8.43 -15.67
CA ARG A 107 7.95 -7.95 -16.58
C ARG A 107 6.77 -7.35 -15.82
N VAL A 108 6.33 -7.98 -14.73
CA VAL A 108 5.26 -7.47 -13.87
C VAL A 108 5.67 -6.14 -13.23
N ALA A 109 6.88 -6.07 -12.67
CA ALA A 109 7.39 -4.84 -12.05
C ALA A 109 7.51 -3.69 -13.05
N HIS A 110 7.99 -3.97 -14.25
CA HIS A 110 8.06 -2.98 -15.33
C HIS A 110 6.67 -2.46 -15.72
N LEU A 111 5.70 -3.36 -15.89
CA LEU A 111 4.31 -2.99 -16.18
C LEU A 111 3.72 -2.11 -15.07
N MET A 112 3.95 -2.47 -13.81
CA MET A 112 3.49 -1.68 -12.66
C MET A 112 4.14 -0.30 -12.66
N GLU A 113 5.42 -0.21 -12.92
CA GLU A 113 6.13 1.07 -12.94
C GLU A 113 5.66 1.99 -14.08
N THR A 114 5.47 1.44 -15.27
CA THR A 114 5.10 2.22 -16.45
C THR A 114 3.62 2.63 -16.45
N GLU A 115 2.72 1.73 -16.04
CA GLU A 115 1.29 1.89 -16.23
C GLU A 115 0.51 2.25 -14.94
N LYS A 116 1.03 1.90 -13.76
CA LYS A 116 0.27 1.94 -12.52
C LYS A 116 0.86 2.82 -11.43
N PHE A 117 2.18 2.97 -11.37
CA PHE A 117 2.77 3.81 -10.34
C PHE A 117 2.38 5.27 -10.52
N TYR A 118 1.90 5.86 -9.43
CA TYR A 118 1.60 7.28 -9.42
C TYR A 118 2.87 8.10 -9.67
N ARG A 119 2.77 9.13 -10.48
CA ARG A 119 3.90 9.96 -10.89
C ARG A 119 3.67 11.42 -10.51
N SER A 120 4.76 12.14 -10.29
CA SER A 120 4.72 13.59 -10.20
C SER A 120 4.24 14.20 -11.53
N ARG A 121 3.91 15.48 -11.51
CA ARG A 121 3.62 16.26 -12.75
C ARG A 121 4.75 16.23 -13.79
N HIS A 122 5.98 15.86 -13.37
CA HIS A 122 7.15 15.73 -14.24
C HIS A 122 7.44 14.27 -14.63
N GLY A 123 6.52 13.35 -14.38
CA GLY A 123 6.63 11.94 -14.76
C GLY A 123 7.50 11.08 -13.82
N ASN A 124 7.98 11.62 -12.69
CA ASN A 124 8.84 10.90 -11.77
C ASN A 124 8.01 10.05 -10.78
N PRO A 125 8.19 8.71 -10.70
CA PRO A 125 7.52 7.86 -9.73
C PRO A 125 8.17 7.90 -8.33
N HIS A 126 9.43 8.34 -8.22
CA HIS A 126 10.15 8.39 -6.95
C HIS A 126 9.51 9.37 -5.96
N GLY A 127 9.25 8.93 -4.74
CA GLY A 127 8.54 9.69 -3.72
C GLY A 127 7.02 9.81 -3.94
N TYR A 128 6.51 9.33 -5.08
CA TYR A 128 5.09 9.35 -5.44
C TYR A 128 4.49 7.94 -5.48
N GLY A 129 4.70 7.18 -6.55
CA GLY A 129 4.25 5.78 -6.66
C GLY A 129 5.28 4.79 -6.12
N ARG A 130 6.51 5.22 -5.91
CA ARG A 130 7.62 4.39 -5.42
C ARG A 130 8.32 5.13 -4.28
N VAL A 131 8.25 4.55 -3.08
CA VAL A 131 8.89 5.10 -1.88
C VAL A 131 9.79 4.02 -1.29
N TRP A 132 11.08 4.32 -1.15
CA TRP A 132 12.06 3.46 -0.51
C TRP A 132 12.51 4.08 0.80
N ARG A 133 12.44 3.31 1.89
CA ARG A 133 12.97 3.69 3.19
C ARG A 133 13.88 2.57 3.67
N PRO A 134 15.20 2.73 3.59
CA PRO A 134 16.13 1.74 4.13
C PRO A 134 15.91 1.60 5.63
N LYS A 135 16.12 0.39 6.15
CA LYS A 135 16.18 0.19 7.60
C LYS A 135 17.43 0.95 8.09
N GLY A 136 17.21 1.89 8.99
CA GLY A 136 18.29 2.53 9.72
C GLY A 136 19.00 1.55 10.65
#